data_bcaad38eba1a098ee03b1a6fa5ce89a0
#
_entry.id   bcaad38eba1a098ee03b1a6fa5ce89a0
#
_cell.length_a   1.000
_cell.length_b   1.000
_cell.length_c   1.000
_cell.angle_alpha   90.00
_cell.angle_beta   90.00
_cell.angle_gamma   90.00
#
_symmetry.space_group_name_H-M   'P 1'
#
loop_
_entity.id
_entity.type
_entity.pdbx_description
1 polymer ?
#
loop_
_entity_poly.entity_id
_entity_poly.type
_entity_poly.pdbx_seq_one_letter_code
_entity_poly.pdbx_strand_id
1 'polypeptide(L)'
;MVAEGKEPEEPVNASLDYKFKRTCEDSAAIDEYCCESGAVLAEKIPKKDGKPGHTVTGREIPAKLAKDIDMQLYAGENTKVEGDRIIALIGGQVYINEAGRVCVRDVLVIGEKELAAHQVFSFPGSIFVRCNIEGLYHIHAGKDVSINGIVSGGVEIKAGGDVSITGGFFGRGKGKIVADGSVSMQFI
;
A
#
# COMPACT_ATOMS: atom_id res chain seq x y z
N MET A 1 -13.97 34.11 47.62
CA MET A 1 -13.90 33.75 46.19
C MET A 1 -12.49 33.21 45.95
N VAL A 2 -12.36 31.93 45.58
CA VAL A 2 -11.07 31.33 45.24
C VAL A 2 -10.85 31.62 43.75
N ALA A 3 -9.73 32.26 43.41
CA ALA A 3 -9.37 32.47 41.99
C ALA A 3 -8.77 31.18 41.42
N GLU A 4 -9.41 30.64 40.42
CA GLU A 4 -8.92 29.44 39.68
C GLU A 4 -8.16 29.88 38.42
N GLY A 5 -6.92 29.39 38.26
CA GLY A 5 -6.18 29.50 37.00
C GLY A 5 -6.66 28.42 36.02
N LYS A 6 -6.58 28.71 34.73
CA LYS A 6 -6.85 27.74 33.66
C LYS A 6 -5.57 27.50 32.85
N GLU A 7 -5.10 26.28 32.78
CA GLU A 7 -3.96 25.92 31.92
C GLU A 7 -4.31 26.09 30.44
N PRO A 8 -3.36 26.47 29.59
CA PRO A 8 -3.58 26.54 28.15
C PRO A 8 -3.83 25.14 27.57
N GLU A 9 -4.74 25.06 26.63
CA GLU A 9 -4.98 23.81 25.89
C GLU A 9 -3.80 23.56 24.93
N GLU A 10 -3.29 22.32 24.91
CA GLU A 10 -2.21 21.93 24.01
C GLU A 10 -2.70 21.92 22.55
N PRO A 11 -1.87 22.33 21.58
CA PRO A 11 -2.18 22.28 20.17
C PRO A 11 -2.15 20.85 19.63
N VAL A 12 -2.99 20.55 18.64
CA VAL A 12 -2.94 19.29 17.88
C VAL A 12 -2.38 19.61 16.49
N ASN A 13 -1.22 19.04 16.19
CA ASN A 13 -0.59 19.21 14.88
C ASN A 13 -1.42 18.52 13.79
N ALA A 14 -1.35 19.03 12.55
CA ALA A 14 -1.90 18.34 11.40
C ALA A 14 -1.23 16.97 11.23
N SER A 15 -1.98 15.99 10.76
CA SER A 15 -1.52 14.63 10.50
C SER A 15 -2.18 14.05 9.26
N LEU A 16 -1.72 12.88 8.80
CA LEU A 16 -2.32 12.15 7.70
C LEU A 16 -3.12 10.97 8.22
N ASP A 17 -4.35 10.84 7.74
CA ASP A 17 -5.17 9.65 7.88
C ASP A 17 -5.04 8.81 6.61
N TYR A 18 -4.34 7.68 6.71
CA TYR A 18 -4.15 6.77 5.60
C TYR A 18 -5.35 5.84 5.47
N LYS A 19 -5.89 5.73 4.25
CA LYS A 19 -7.06 4.90 3.93
C LYS A 19 -6.69 3.47 3.53
N PHE A 20 -5.41 3.09 3.64
CA PHE A 20 -4.89 1.75 3.38
C PHE A 20 -4.05 1.27 4.57
N LYS A 21 -3.85 -0.03 4.71
CA LYS A 21 -2.98 -0.58 5.76
C LYS A 21 -1.52 -0.28 5.46
N ARG A 22 -0.80 0.28 6.43
CA ARG A 22 0.59 0.72 6.30
C ARG A 22 1.64 -0.39 6.43
N THR A 23 1.29 -1.54 6.98
CA THR A 23 2.24 -2.60 7.32
C THR A 23 1.73 -3.97 6.91
N CYS A 24 2.64 -4.78 6.36
CA CYS A 24 2.44 -6.18 6.00
C CYS A 24 2.52 -7.12 7.23
N GLU A 25 2.22 -6.67 8.45
CA GLU A 25 2.55 -7.46 9.64
C GLU A 25 1.54 -8.56 9.98
N ASP A 26 0.28 -8.46 9.54
CA ASP A 26 -0.70 -9.52 9.79
C ASP A 26 -1.64 -9.70 8.59
N SER A 27 -1.58 -10.85 7.96
CA SER A 27 -2.56 -11.53 7.08
C SER A 27 -3.70 -10.66 6.48
N ALA A 28 -3.40 -9.45 6.04
CA ALA A 28 -4.36 -8.61 5.37
C ALA A 28 -4.59 -9.12 3.94
N ALA A 29 -5.84 -9.17 3.50
CA ALA A 29 -6.17 -9.52 2.13
C ALA A 29 -5.43 -8.60 1.15
N ILE A 30 -5.03 -9.12 0.00
CA ILE A 30 -4.30 -8.37 -1.04
C ILE A 30 -5.06 -7.12 -1.46
N ASP A 31 -6.39 -7.17 -1.44
CA ASP A 31 -7.29 -6.06 -1.73
C ASP A 31 -7.06 -4.83 -0.81
N GLU A 32 -6.50 -5.02 0.39
CA GLU A 32 -6.22 -3.92 1.32
C GLU A 32 -4.99 -3.07 0.93
N TYR A 33 -4.15 -3.58 0.02
CA TYR A 33 -2.98 -2.87 -0.52
C TYR A 33 -3.18 -2.41 -1.96
N CYS A 34 -4.30 -2.74 -2.57
CA CYS A 34 -4.63 -2.37 -3.93
C CYS A 34 -5.65 -1.24 -3.95
N CYS A 35 -5.49 -0.33 -4.88
CA CYS A 35 -6.44 0.74 -5.12
C CYS A 35 -6.83 0.81 -6.59
N GLU A 36 -7.98 1.41 -6.87
CA GLU A 36 -8.39 1.82 -8.21
C GLU A 36 -7.87 3.22 -8.52
N SER A 37 -7.81 3.55 -9.81
CA SER A 37 -7.53 4.93 -10.24
C SER A 37 -8.60 5.87 -9.70
N GLY A 38 -8.18 6.99 -9.12
CA GLY A 38 -9.05 7.97 -8.47
C GLY A 38 -9.35 7.70 -7.00
N ALA A 39 -8.88 6.57 -6.43
CA ALA A 39 -9.07 6.27 -5.02
C ALA A 39 -8.35 7.28 -4.11
N VAL A 40 -8.98 7.64 -2.99
CA VAL A 40 -8.36 8.46 -1.95
C VAL A 40 -7.46 7.58 -1.08
N LEU A 41 -6.17 7.89 -1.06
CA LEU A 41 -5.15 7.12 -0.34
C LEU A 41 -4.86 7.68 1.05
N ALA A 42 -4.90 9.00 1.19
CA ALA A 42 -4.72 9.67 2.47
C ALA A 42 -5.51 10.97 2.51
N GLU A 43 -5.95 11.36 3.71
CA GLU A 43 -6.60 12.64 3.98
C GLU A 43 -5.85 13.37 5.09
N LYS A 44 -5.76 14.69 4.94
CA LYS A 44 -5.18 15.56 5.95
C LYS A 44 -6.16 15.74 7.10
N ILE A 45 -5.75 15.41 8.30
CA ILE A 45 -6.42 15.84 9.52
C ILE A 45 -5.93 17.25 9.82
N PRO A 46 -6.79 18.28 9.80
CA PRO A 46 -6.38 19.66 9.98
C PRO A 46 -5.80 19.88 11.39
N LYS A 47 -4.84 20.79 11.48
CA LYS A 47 -4.31 21.24 12.76
C LYS A 47 -5.39 21.93 13.61
N LYS A 48 -5.21 21.87 14.92
CA LYS A 48 -6.02 22.63 15.87
C LYS A 48 -5.09 23.40 16.81
N ASP A 49 -5.12 24.70 16.71
CA ASP A 49 -4.33 25.57 17.60
C ASP A 49 -4.79 25.43 19.05
N GLY A 50 -3.86 25.53 19.99
CA GLY A 50 -4.16 25.55 21.42
C GLY A 50 -4.99 26.77 21.80
N LYS A 51 -5.59 26.75 22.99
CA LYS A 51 -6.27 27.92 23.53
C LYS A 51 -5.44 28.54 24.67
N PRO A 52 -5.45 29.87 24.80
CA PRO A 52 -4.75 30.52 25.89
C PRO A 52 -5.34 30.15 27.26
N GLY A 53 -4.47 30.08 28.25
CA GLY A 53 -4.83 29.90 29.63
C GLY A 53 -4.78 31.22 30.41
N HIS A 54 -5.12 31.18 31.69
CA HIS A 54 -5.00 32.32 32.58
C HIS A 54 -4.42 31.89 33.92
N THR A 55 -3.50 32.70 34.47
CA THR A 55 -3.01 32.49 35.82
C THR A 55 -4.10 32.83 36.85
N VAL A 56 -3.92 32.41 38.10
CA VAL A 56 -4.80 32.78 39.22
C VAL A 56 -4.88 34.30 39.44
N THR A 57 -3.92 35.08 38.92
CA THR A 57 -3.90 36.55 38.94
C THR A 57 -4.54 37.20 37.71
N GLY A 58 -5.13 36.40 36.80
CA GLY A 58 -5.77 36.87 35.57
C GLY A 58 -4.84 37.18 34.41
N ARG A 59 -3.52 36.90 34.56
CA ARG A 59 -2.56 37.10 33.46
C ARG A 59 -2.72 36.02 32.42
N GLU A 60 -2.86 36.40 31.17
CA GLU A 60 -2.99 35.48 30.03
C GLU A 60 -1.70 34.66 29.80
N ILE A 61 -1.84 33.35 29.61
CA ILE A 61 -0.78 32.44 29.18
C ILE A 61 -1.02 32.17 27.69
N PRO A 62 -0.10 32.56 26.78
CA PRO A 62 -0.32 32.45 25.35
C PRO A 62 -0.47 31.01 24.92
N ALA A 63 -1.37 30.77 23.97
CA ALA A 63 -1.53 29.44 23.31
C ALA A 63 -0.32 29.12 22.46
N LYS A 64 0.02 27.83 22.39
CA LYS A 64 0.98 27.32 21.40
C LYS A 64 0.26 27.12 20.06
N LEU A 65 0.94 27.47 18.96
CA LEU A 65 0.44 27.23 17.61
C LEU A 65 0.73 25.79 17.18
N ALA A 66 -0.24 25.17 16.53
CA ALA A 66 -0.09 23.86 15.93
C ALA A 66 0.74 23.95 14.63
N LYS A 67 1.51 22.90 14.35
CA LYS A 67 2.23 22.74 13.09
C LYS A 67 1.30 22.21 12.02
N ASP A 68 1.40 22.78 10.82
CA ASP A 68 0.72 22.29 9.64
C ASP A 68 1.62 21.34 8.83
N ILE A 69 1.04 20.58 7.91
CA ILE A 69 1.74 19.69 6.99
C ILE A 69 1.45 20.11 5.55
N ASP A 70 2.48 20.04 4.71
CA ASP A 70 2.35 20.21 3.27
C ASP A 70 2.11 18.85 2.61
N MET A 71 0.91 18.66 2.04
CA MET A 71 0.50 17.41 1.39
C MET A 71 1.41 17.04 0.21
N GLN A 72 2.03 18.01 -0.46
CA GLN A 72 2.93 17.77 -1.59
C GLN A 72 4.17 16.96 -1.20
N LEU A 73 4.60 17.07 0.05
CA LEU A 73 5.75 16.31 0.56
C LEU A 73 5.44 14.81 0.73
N TYR A 74 4.15 14.45 0.80
CA TYR A 74 3.69 13.08 1.03
C TYR A 74 3.15 12.40 -0.24
N ALA A 75 2.94 13.13 -1.33
CA ALA A 75 2.59 12.56 -2.62
C ALA A 75 3.85 12.06 -3.34
N GLY A 76 3.79 10.84 -3.89
CA GLY A 76 4.86 10.18 -4.59
C GLY A 76 4.46 9.76 -6.01
N GLU A 77 5.06 8.68 -6.51
CA GLU A 77 4.81 8.18 -7.87
C GLU A 77 3.34 7.75 -8.04
N ASN A 78 2.77 8.11 -9.19
CA ASN A 78 1.39 7.79 -9.56
C ASN A 78 0.34 8.26 -8.56
N THR A 79 0.63 9.33 -7.82
CA THR A 79 -0.31 10.00 -6.93
C THR A 79 -0.34 11.50 -7.20
N LYS A 80 -1.42 12.16 -6.84
CA LYS A 80 -1.56 13.62 -6.88
C LYS A 80 -2.23 14.12 -5.61
N VAL A 81 -2.00 15.40 -5.32
CA VAL A 81 -2.70 16.12 -4.26
C VAL A 81 -3.91 16.84 -4.84
N GLU A 82 -5.07 16.63 -4.28
CA GLU A 82 -6.29 17.40 -4.54
C GLU A 82 -6.84 17.94 -3.21
N GLY A 83 -6.62 19.23 -2.96
CA GLY A 83 -6.96 19.86 -1.68
C GLY A 83 -6.22 19.20 -0.53
N ASP A 84 -6.95 18.64 0.42
CA ASP A 84 -6.44 17.96 1.60
C ASP A 84 -6.36 16.42 1.42
N ARG A 85 -6.30 15.92 0.17
CA ARG A 85 -6.30 14.49 -0.15
C ARG A 85 -5.16 14.12 -1.08
N ILE A 86 -4.63 12.91 -0.90
CA ILE A 86 -3.74 12.24 -1.85
C ILE A 86 -4.56 11.20 -2.59
N ILE A 87 -4.57 11.29 -3.92
CA ILE A 87 -5.39 10.47 -4.82
C ILE A 87 -4.49 9.65 -5.75
N ALA A 88 -4.87 8.40 -6.01
CA ALA A 88 -4.21 7.54 -6.97
C ALA A 88 -4.48 7.98 -8.41
N LEU A 89 -3.44 8.09 -9.24
CA LEU A 89 -3.56 8.35 -10.68
C LEU A 89 -3.83 7.08 -11.48
N ILE A 90 -3.37 5.94 -10.97
CA ILE A 90 -3.53 4.63 -11.59
C ILE A 90 -4.08 3.65 -10.56
N GLY A 91 -4.69 2.56 -11.02
CA GLY A 91 -4.97 1.40 -10.17
C GLY A 91 -3.70 0.59 -9.92
N GLY A 92 -3.52 0.08 -8.71
CA GLY A 92 -2.33 -0.67 -8.41
C GLY A 92 -2.07 -0.90 -6.92
N GLN A 93 -0.87 -1.38 -6.61
CA GLN A 93 -0.43 -1.60 -5.24
C GLN A 93 0.03 -0.30 -4.61
N VAL A 94 -0.57 0.06 -3.48
CA VAL A 94 -0.19 1.24 -2.67
C VAL A 94 0.97 0.87 -1.75
N TYR A 95 1.96 1.74 -1.66
CA TYR A 95 3.08 1.59 -0.74
C TYR A 95 3.60 2.96 -0.28
N ILE A 96 4.37 2.95 0.81
CA ILE A 96 5.10 4.13 1.28
C ILE A 96 6.58 3.90 0.97
N ASN A 97 7.18 4.84 0.23
CA ASN A 97 8.60 4.76 -0.09
C ASN A 97 9.49 5.19 1.10
N GLU A 98 10.82 5.06 0.96
CA GLU A 98 11.80 5.41 2.00
C GLU A 98 11.75 6.89 2.41
N ALA A 99 11.27 7.78 1.53
CA ALA A 99 11.07 9.19 1.84
C ALA A 99 9.73 9.48 2.55
N GLY A 100 8.94 8.45 2.89
CA GLY A 100 7.64 8.59 3.56
C GLY A 100 6.51 9.04 2.63
N ARG A 101 6.68 8.94 1.30
CA ARG A 101 5.67 9.35 0.32
C ARG A 101 4.77 8.18 -0.06
N VAL A 102 3.49 8.47 -0.21
CA VAL A 102 2.49 7.52 -0.71
C VAL A 102 2.65 7.39 -2.22
N CYS A 103 2.87 6.17 -2.68
CA CYS A 103 3.09 5.83 -4.08
C CYS A 103 2.14 4.70 -4.50
N VAL A 104 1.85 4.61 -5.79
CA VAL A 104 1.11 3.50 -6.41
C VAL A 104 1.94 2.92 -7.54
N ARG A 105 2.00 1.60 -7.63
CA ARG A 105 2.62 0.88 -8.75
C ARG A 105 1.63 -0.14 -9.32
N ASP A 106 1.66 -0.32 -10.63
CA ASP A 106 0.80 -1.28 -11.33
C ASP A 106 1.37 -2.72 -11.34
N VAL A 107 2.21 -3.03 -10.36
CA VAL A 107 2.82 -4.34 -10.14
C VAL A 107 2.55 -4.80 -8.72
N LEU A 108 1.91 -5.95 -8.56
CA LEU A 108 1.79 -6.63 -7.27
C LEU A 108 3.06 -7.45 -7.02
N VAL A 109 3.78 -7.14 -5.97
CA VAL A 109 4.97 -7.90 -5.57
C VAL A 109 4.61 -8.90 -4.48
N ILE A 110 4.90 -10.17 -4.73
CA ILE A 110 4.61 -11.30 -3.84
C ILE A 110 5.92 -11.91 -3.36
N GLY A 111 6.07 -12.04 -2.05
CA GLY A 111 7.16 -12.74 -1.39
C GLY A 111 6.67 -13.99 -0.65
N GLU A 112 7.57 -14.59 0.15
CA GLU A 112 7.26 -15.81 0.92
C GLU A 112 6.14 -15.61 1.94
N LYS A 113 6.06 -14.42 2.56
CA LYS A 113 5.02 -14.12 3.56
C LYS A 113 3.63 -14.06 2.94
N GLU A 114 3.51 -13.40 1.78
CA GLU A 114 2.25 -13.30 1.04
C GLU A 114 1.80 -14.66 0.52
N LEU A 115 2.73 -15.48 0.01
CA LEU A 115 2.43 -16.86 -0.40
C LEU A 115 1.98 -17.74 0.77
N ALA A 116 2.58 -17.58 1.95
CA ALA A 116 2.18 -18.34 3.13
C ALA A 116 0.78 -17.95 3.64
N ALA A 117 0.38 -16.70 3.42
CA ALA A 117 -0.91 -16.17 3.87
C ALA A 117 -2.07 -16.45 2.90
N HIS A 118 -1.80 -16.52 1.59
CA HIS A 118 -2.83 -16.60 0.56
C HIS A 118 -2.51 -17.66 -0.50
N GLN A 119 -3.54 -18.32 -1.02
CA GLN A 119 -3.44 -19.29 -2.12
C GLN A 119 -3.96 -18.72 -3.45
N VAL A 120 -4.69 -17.61 -3.41
CA VAL A 120 -5.29 -16.98 -4.58
C VAL A 120 -4.83 -15.54 -4.68
N PHE A 121 -4.26 -15.18 -5.83
CA PHE A 121 -3.78 -13.85 -6.14
C PHE A 121 -4.44 -13.37 -7.42
N SER A 122 -5.21 -12.30 -7.35
CA SER A 122 -5.84 -11.67 -8.52
C SER A 122 -5.48 -10.19 -8.53
N PHE A 123 -4.93 -9.71 -9.65
CA PHE A 123 -4.48 -8.32 -9.76
C PHE A 123 -4.67 -7.81 -11.19
N PRO A 124 -5.25 -6.62 -11.41
CA PRO A 124 -5.51 -6.09 -12.75
C PRO A 124 -4.25 -5.65 -13.52
N GLY A 125 -3.14 -5.42 -12.83
CA GLY A 125 -1.83 -5.12 -13.41
C GLY A 125 -0.95 -6.34 -13.55
N SER A 126 0.37 -6.15 -13.45
CA SER A 126 1.36 -7.24 -13.50
C SER A 126 1.62 -7.82 -12.11
N ILE A 127 1.96 -9.10 -12.04
CA ILE A 127 2.34 -9.78 -10.80
C ILE A 127 3.82 -10.16 -10.86
N PHE A 128 4.57 -9.84 -9.82
CA PHE A 128 5.97 -10.22 -9.67
C PHE A 128 6.18 -11.04 -8.40
N VAL A 129 6.54 -12.31 -8.56
CA VAL A 129 6.84 -13.24 -7.45
C VAL A 129 8.35 -13.34 -7.27
N ARG A 130 8.84 -13.09 -6.03
CA ARG A 130 10.28 -13.05 -5.70
C ARG A 130 10.85 -14.37 -5.16
N CYS A 131 10.05 -15.41 -5.06
CA CYS A 131 10.42 -16.65 -4.42
C CYS A 131 9.90 -17.86 -5.20
N ASN A 132 10.32 -19.06 -4.77
CA ASN A 132 9.78 -20.30 -5.29
C ASN A 132 8.31 -20.46 -4.89
N ILE A 133 7.54 -21.09 -5.76
CA ILE A 133 6.14 -21.41 -5.51
C ILE A 133 6.02 -22.93 -5.44
N GLU A 134 5.55 -23.45 -4.30
CA GLU A 134 5.36 -24.87 -4.11
C GLU A 134 3.99 -25.16 -3.50
N GLY A 135 3.13 -25.89 -4.20
CA GLY A 135 1.81 -26.27 -3.72
C GLY A 135 0.67 -25.97 -4.68
N LEU A 136 -0.47 -25.57 -4.13
CA LEU A 136 -1.68 -25.24 -4.87
C LEU A 136 -1.90 -23.73 -4.80
N TYR A 137 -1.66 -23.04 -5.90
CA TYR A 137 -1.84 -21.58 -5.99
C TYR A 137 -2.58 -21.20 -7.27
N HIS A 138 -3.36 -20.13 -7.18
CA HIS A 138 -4.02 -19.50 -8.32
C HIS A 138 -3.50 -18.07 -8.46
N ILE A 139 -2.79 -17.79 -9.55
CA ILE A 139 -2.21 -16.47 -9.85
C ILE A 139 -2.87 -15.95 -11.11
N HIS A 140 -3.59 -14.83 -10.99
CA HIS A 140 -4.32 -14.22 -12.09
C HIS A 140 -3.91 -12.75 -12.23
N ALA A 141 -3.18 -12.41 -13.28
CA ALA A 141 -2.77 -11.06 -13.63
C ALA A 141 -3.54 -10.55 -14.86
N GLY A 142 -3.96 -9.31 -14.83
CA GLY A 142 -4.55 -8.66 -16.02
C GLY A 142 -3.51 -8.30 -17.08
N LYS A 143 -2.22 -8.23 -16.69
CA LYS A 143 -1.07 -8.03 -17.57
C LYS A 143 -0.09 -9.21 -17.44
N ASP A 144 1.17 -8.94 -17.13
CA ASP A 144 2.25 -9.92 -17.12
C ASP A 144 2.41 -10.60 -15.77
N VAL A 145 2.94 -11.83 -15.81
CA VAL A 145 3.38 -12.57 -14.62
C VAL A 145 4.87 -12.85 -14.74
N SER A 146 5.65 -12.37 -13.78
CA SER A 146 7.08 -12.65 -13.68
C SER A 146 7.37 -13.38 -12.37
N ILE A 147 7.99 -14.55 -12.46
CA ILE A 147 8.34 -15.37 -11.28
C ILE A 147 9.86 -15.56 -11.26
N ASN A 148 10.48 -15.01 -10.22
CA ASN A 148 11.90 -15.20 -9.97
C ASN A 148 12.12 -16.41 -9.05
N GLY A 149 12.02 -17.60 -9.63
CA GLY A 149 12.14 -18.85 -8.90
C GLY A 149 11.58 -20.04 -9.66
N ILE A 150 11.46 -21.14 -8.96
CA ILE A 150 10.91 -22.41 -9.44
C ILE A 150 9.44 -22.49 -9.06
N VAL A 151 8.62 -22.98 -9.96
CA VAL A 151 7.19 -23.25 -9.73
C VAL A 151 6.99 -24.75 -9.71
N SER A 152 6.46 -25.29 -8.62
CA SER A 152 6.19 -26.72 -8.49
C SER A 152 4.81 -26.99 -7.88
N GLY A 153 4.21 -28.10 -8.28
CA GLY A 153 2.90 -28.53 -7.79
C GLY A 153 1.73 -28.14 -8.70
N GLY A 154 0.55 -27.96 -8.12
CA GLY A 154 -0.70 -27.67 -8.88
C GLY A 154 -0.95 -26.18 -9.02
N VAL A 155 0.04 -25.40 -9.45
CA VAL A 155 -0.09 -23.96 -9.62
C VAL A 155 -0.82 -23.63 -10.92
N GLU A 156 -1.87 -22.82 -10.84
CA GLU A 156 -2.55 -22.27 -12.01
C GLU A 156 -2.15 -20.81 -12.18
N ILE A 157 -1.56 -20.48 -13.32
CA ILE A 157 -1.16 -19.12 -13.69
C ILE A 157 -1.98 -18.67 -14.88
N LYS A 158 -2.63 -17.50 -14.77
CA LYS A 158 -3.30 -16.82 -15.87
C LYS A 158 -2.75 -15.40 -16.01
N ALA A 159 -2.37 -15.04 -17.22
CA ALA A 159 -1.89 -13.70 -17.56
C ALA A 159 -2.59 -13.19 -18.82
N GLY A 160 -3.02 -11.93 -18.79
CA GLY A 160 -3.49 -11.20 -19.98
C GLY A 160 -2.35 -10.71 -20.87
N GLY A 161 -1.10 -10.93 -20.49
CA GLY A 161 0.11 -10.63 -21.24
C GLY A 161 1.07 -11.81 -21.22
N ASP A 162 2.36 -11.54 -20.94
CA ASP A 162 3.42 -12.53 -20.96
C ASP A 162 3.59 -13.23 -19.59
N VAL A 163 4.08 -14.48 -19.61
CA VAL A 163 4.51 -15.21 -18.42
C VAL A 163 6.00 -15.50 -18.52
N SER A 164 6.78 -15.04 -17.54
CA SER A 164 8.21 -15.29 -17.45
C SER A 164 8.55 -15.98 -16.12
N ILE A 165 9.20 -17.14 -16.20
CA ILE A 165 9.66 -17.92 -15.04
C ILE A 165 11.17 -18.11 -15.18
N THR A 166 11.95 -17.51 -14.28
CA THR A 166 13.43 -17.60 -14.37
C THR A 166 13.98 -18.99 -14.04
N GLY A 167 13.23 -19.81 -13.35
CA GLY A 167 13.52 -21.22 -13.10
C GLY A 167 12.68 -22.12 -13.98
N GLY A 168 12.33 -23.29 -13.45
CA GLY A 168 11.49 -24.29 -14.14
C GLY A 168 10.05 -24.28 -13.64
N PHE A 169 9.19 -24.89 -14.46
CA PHE A 169 7.80 -25.19 -14.10
C PHE A 169 7.58 -26.72 -14.02
N PHE A 170 7.37 -27.21 -12.81
CA PHE A 170 7.19 -28.63 -12.50
C PHE A 170 5.76 -28.92 -12.07
N GLY A 171 4.81 -28.87 -13.00
CA GLY A 171 3.38 -28.95 -12.75
C GLY A 171 2.87 -30.33 -12.30
N ARG A 172 3.69 -31.39 -12.43
CA ARG A 172 3.35 -32.78 -12.04
C ARG A 172 1.97 -33.23 -12.52
N GLY A 173 1.56 -32.80 -13.70
CA GLY A 173 0.27 -33.10 -14.31
C GLY A 173 -0.94 -32.34 -13.72
N LYS A 174 -0.74 -31.41 -12.78
CA LYS A 174 -1.79 -30.58 -12.17
C LYS A 174 -1.58 -29.07 -12.36
N GLY A 175 -0.36 -28.65 -12.71
CA GLY A 175 -0.05 -27.25 -12.96
C GLY A 175 -0.55 -26.81 -14.34
N LYS A 176 -0.96 -25.56 -14.47
CA LYS A 176 -1.47 -24.96 -15.70
C LYS A 176 -0.99 -23.53 -15.87
N ILE A 177 -0.52 -23.20 -17.08
CA ILE A 177 -0.21 -21.81 -17.46
C ILE A 177 -1.07 -21.44 -18.65
N VAL A 178 -1.72 -20.28 -18.56
CA VAL A 178 -2.48 -19.66 -19.64
C VAL A 178 -1.98 -18.23 -19.76
N ALA A 179 -1.48 -17.87 -20.93
CA ALA A 179 -1.02 -16.52 -21.25
C ALA A 179 -1.65 -16.11 -22.59
N ASP A 180 -2.09 -14.85 -22.69
CA ASP A 180 -2.53 -14.30 -23.97
C ASP A 180 -1.31 -13.90 -24.83
N GLY A 181 -0.16 -13.69 -24.23
CA GLY A 181 1.13 -13.43 -24.85
C GLY A 181 2.04 -14.66 -24.86
N SER A 182 3.33 -14.44 -24.64
CA SER A 182 4.39 -15.44 -24.65
C SER A 182 4.61 -16.08 -23.30
N VAL A 183 5.05 -17.35 -23.30
CA VAL A 183 5.49 -18.04 -22.08
C VAL A 183 6.97 -18.37 -22.20
N SER A 184 7.78 -17.86 -21.27
CA SER A 184 9.22 -18.08 -21.21
C SER A 184 9.61 -18.73 -19.89
N MET A 185 10.33 -19.84 -19.96
CA MET A 185 10.86 -20.56 -18.79
C MET A 185 12.13 -21.35 -19.17
N GLN A 186 12.98 -21.66 -18.17
CA GLN A 186 14.20 -22.42 -18.44
C GLN A 186 13.95 -23.93 -18.64
N PHE A 187 13.01 -24.49 -17.87
CA PHE A 187 12.71 -25.92 -17.90
C PHE A 187 11.20 -26.16 -17.72
N ILE A 188 10.73 -27.29 -18.28
CA ILE A 188 9.36 -27.82 -18.11
C ILE A 188 9.44 -29.17 -17.44
#